data_23789f51a3e92a31450d80060854a55e
#
_entry.id   23789f51a3e92a31450d80060854a55e
#
_cell.length_a   1.000
_cell.length_b   1.000
_cell.length_c   1.000
_cell.angle_alpha   90.00
_cell.angle_beta   90.00
_cell.angle_gamma   90.00
#
_symmetry.space_group_name_H-M   'P 1'
#
loop_
_entity.id
_entity.type
_entity.pdbx_description
1 polymer ?
#
loop_
_entity_poly.entity_id
_entity_poly.type
_entity_poly.pdbx_seq_one_letter_code
_entity_poly.pdbx_strand_id
1 'polypeptide(L)'
;MSVLETPIILKLAPELAGILLSPAEFDAVEECDELYNYELVHGVLIVAPPPAIGERRPNDRLGYLLQYYQDHHPQGTALDLTVPEHRIITPDSRRRADRVIWTGLGRIPNTRQDQPTIAIEFVSASKRDFQRDYMDKRDEYLRAGVREYWIIDRFRRRMTVVRGGAEQVTEIVITEQETYTTSLLPGFELPLAQLLAVADAVEAAEN
;
A
#
# COMPACT_ATOMS: atom_id res chain seq x y z
N MET A 1 -23.14 -30.41 -23.53
CA MET A 1 -22.58 -29.14 -23.08
C MET A 1 -21.16 -29.45 -22.63
N SER A 2 -20.16 -29.01 -23.37
CA SER A 2 -18.74 -29.16 -22.96
C SER A 2 -18.47 -28.21 -21.81
N VAL A 3 -18.14 -28.74 -20.65
CA VAL A 3 -17.59 -27.97 -19.54
C VAL A 3 -16.19 -27.55 -20.01
N LEU A 4 -16.01 -26.27 -20.30
CA LEU A 4 -14.68 -25.72 -20.52
C LEU A 4 -13.97 -25.80 -19.16
N GLU A 5 -13.06 -26.78 -19.02
CA GLU A 5 -12.16 -26.83 -17.88
C GLU A 5 -11.31 -25.55 -17.89
N THR A 6 -11.44 -24.75 -16.85
CA THR A 6 -10.57 -23.59 -16.65
C THR A 6 -9.12 -24.08 -16.55
N PRO A 7 -8.20 -23.59 -17.36
CA PRO A 7 -6.82 -24.05 -17.30
C PRO A 7 -6.25 -23.79 -15.90
N ILE A 8 -5.62 -24.80 -15.31
CA ILE A 8 -4.93 -24.67 -14.03
C ILE A 8 -3.69 -23.78 -14.27
N ILE A 9 -3.68 -22.59 -13.68
CA ILE A 9 -2.52 -21.70 -13.73
C ILE A 9 -1.55 -22.14 -12.65
N LEU A 10 -0.43 -22.74 -13.04
CA LEU A 10 0.57 -23.25 -12.11
C LEU A 10 1.54 -22.16 -11.64
N LYS A 11 1.71 -21.10 -12.43
CA LYS A 11 2.66 -20.01 -12.16
C LYS A 11 2.16 -18.69 -12.73
N LEU A 12 2.23 -17.61 -11.95
CA LEU A 12 2.01 -16.26 -12.49
C LEU A 12 3.26 -15.78 -13.24
N ALA A 13 3.04 -15.27 -14.44
CA ALA A 13 4.08 -14.76 -15.33
C ALA A 13 3.58 -13.49 -16.04
N PRO A 14 4.47 -12.60 -16.51
CA PRO A 14 4.08 -11.32 -17.11
C PRO A 14 3.22 -11.47 -18.38
N GLU A 15 3.33 -12.58 -19.11
CA GLU A 15 2.53 -12.89 -20.29
C GLU A 15 1.04 -13.08 -19.97
N LEU A 16 0.72 -13.35 -18.71
CA LEU A 16 -0.66 -13.54 -18.23
C LEU A 16 -1.35 -12.23 -17.90
N ALA A 17 -0.70 -11.08 -18.05
CA ALA A 17 -1.30 -9.77 -17.79
C ALA A 17 -2.62 -9.60 -18.56
N GLY A 18 -3.67 -9.20 -17.84
CA GLY A 18 -5.00 -8.96 -18.40
C GLY A 18 -5.92 -10.19 -18.45
N ILE A 19 -5.47 -11.40 -18.07
CA ILE A 19 -6.38 -12.55 -17.96
C ILE A 19 -7.38 -12.34 -16.82
N LEU A 20 -8.51 -13.02 -16.93
CA LEU A 20 -9.52 -13.05 -15.88
C LEU A 20 -9.29 -14.23 -14.95
N LEU A 21 -9.27 -13.95 -13.66
CA LEU A 21 -9.16 -14.92 -12.58
C LEU A 21 -10.18 -14.59 -11.49
N SER A 22 -10.77 -15.61 -10.91
CA SER A 22 -11.44 -15.43 -9.64
C SER A 22 -10.42 -15.18 -8.52
N PRO A 23 -10.80 -14.55 -7.40
CA PRO A 23 -9.94 -14.45 -6.23
C PRO A 23 -9.40 -15.80 -5.74
N ALA A 24 -10.23 -16.85 -5.79
CA ALA A 24 -9.83 -18.19 -5.38
C ALA A 24 -8.77 -18.81 -6.30
N GLU A 25 -8.89 -18.62 -7.62
CA GLU A 25 -7.88 -19.06 -8.59
C GLU A 25 -6.56 -18.31 -8.38
N PHE A 26 -6.61 -16.99 -8.18
CA PHE A 26 -5.42 -16.18 -7.91
C PHE A 26 -4.74 -16.61 -6.60
N ASP A 27 -5.51 -16.84 -5.53
CA ASP A 27 -4.97 -17.24 -4.22
C ASP A 27 -4.42 -18.68 -4.22
N ALA A 28 -4.87 -19.55 -5.15
CA ALA A 28 -4.40 -20.92 -5.30
C ALA A 28 -3.07 -21.04 -6.06
N VAL A 29 -2.59 -19.97 -6.72
CA VAL A 29 -1.30 -20.01 -7.42
C VAL A 29 -0.18 -19.85 -6.42
N GLU A 30 0.69 -20.87 -6.32
CA GLU A 30 1.81 -20.89 -5.37
C GLU A 30 3.10 -20.30 -5.94
N GLU A 31 3.27 -20.32 -7.26
CA GLU A 31 4.48 -19.84 -7.92
C GLU A 31 4.25 -18.57 -8.73
N CYS A 32 5.23 -17.69 -8.73
CA CYS A 32 5.24 -16.50 -9.60
C CYS A 32 6.66 -16.18 -10.08
N ASP A 33 6.75 -15.39 -11.16
CA ASP A 33 8.02 -14.76 -11.52
C ASP A 33 8.28 -13.60 -10.57
N GLU A 34 9.27 -13.77 -9.67
CA GLU A 34 9.59 -12.82 -8.61
C GLU A 34 10.15 -11.47 -9.12
N LEU A 35 10.44 -11.37 -10.42
CA LEU A 35 10.85 -10.11 -11.05
C LEU A 35 9.68 -9.13 -11.25
N TYR A 36 8.44 -9.56 -10.97
CA TYR A 36 7.23 -8.76 -11.17
C TYR A 36 6.33 -8.79 -9.94
N ASN A 37 5.51 -7.75 -9.83
CA ASN A 37 4.43 -7.66 -8.86
C ASN A 37 3.10 -8.04 -9.53
N TYR A 38 2.27 -8.80 -8.80
CA TYR A 38 0.99 -9.29 -9.28
C TYR A 38 -0.12 -8.80 -8.37
N GLU A 39 -1.13 -8.17 -8.97
CA GLU A 39 -2.38 -7.78 -8.31
C GLU A 39 -3.56 -8.39 -9.07
N LEU A 40 -4.63 -8.71 -8.37
CA LEU A 40 -5.93 -8.99 -8.98
C LEU A 40 -6.82 -7.78 -8.76
N VAL A 41 -7.31 -7.18 -9.85
CA VAL A 41 -8.12 -5.96 -9.82
C VAL A 41 -9.47 -6.26 -10.46
N HIS A 42 -10.52 -6.40 -9.65
CA HIS A 42 -11.86 -6.79 -10.13
C HIS A 42 -11.83 -8.02 -11.06
N GLY A 43 -11.06 -9.04 -10.66
CA GLY A 43 -10.90 -10.26 -11.44
C GLY A 43 -9.93 -10.19 -12.60
N VAL A 44 -9.27 -9.06 -12.86
CA VAL A 44 -8.26 -8.90 -13.91
C VAL A 44 -6.86 -8.99 -13.30
N LEU A 45 -6.00 -9.84 -13.86
CA LEU A 45 -4.59 -9.94 -13.46
C LEU A 45 -3.82 -8.71 -13.97
N ILE A 46 -3.29 -7.93 -13.04
CA ILE A 46 -2.39 -6.82 -13.31
C ILE A 46 -0.97 -7.25 -12.97
N VAL A 47 -0.05 -7.00 -13.89
CA VAL A 47 1.38 -7.26 -13.70
C VAL A 47 2.14 -5.95 -13.83
N ALA A 48 3.00 -5.66 -12.87
CA ALA A 48 3.79 -4.45 -12.82
C ALA A 48 5.26 -4.77 -12.48
N PRO A 49 6.22 -3.97 -12.93
CA PRO A 49 7.59 -4.08 -12.46
C PRO A 49 7.66 -3.75 -10.96
N PRO A 50 8.74 -4.16 -10.27
CA PRO A 50 8.96 -3.75 -8.89
C PRO A 50 9.11 -2.21 -8.80
N PRO A 51 8.82 -1.61 -7.62
CA PRO A 51 8.95 -0.18 -7.43
C PRO A 51 10.37 0.31 -7.71
N ALA A 52 10.49 1.52 -8.27
CA ALA A 52 11.77 2.17 -8.50
C ALA A 52 12.46 2.53 -7.17
N ILE A 53 13.78 2.76 -7.19
CA ILE A 53 14.56 3.12 -6.00
C ILE A 53 14.01 4.40 -5.35
N GLY A 54 13.58 5.38 -6.16
CA GLY A 54 12.95 6.62 -5.69
C GLY A 54 11.62 6.44 -4.93
N GLU A 55 10.97 5.29 -5.06
CA GLU A 55 9.76 4.91 -4.29
C GLU A 55 10.12 4.04 -3.08
N ARG A 56 11.06 3.11 -3.24
CA ARG A 56 11.50 2.19 -2.19
C ARG A 56 12.19 2.90 -1.03
N ARG A 57 13.11 3.83 -1.32
CA ARG A 57 13.90 4.52 -0.30
C ARG A 57 13.05 5.36 0.67
N PRO A 58 12.08 6.20 0.21
CA PRO A 58 11.14 6.85 1.13
C PRO A 58 10.30 5.85 1.93
N ASN A 59 9.89 4.72 1.34
CA ASN A 59 9.17 3.67 2.03
C ASN A 59 10.02 3.02 3.13
N ASP A 60 11.29 2.73 2.87
CA ASP A 60 12.24 2.23 3.88
C ASP A 60 12.42 3.25 5.02
N ARG A 61 12.55 4.54 4.67
CA ARG A 61 12.67 5.61 5.67
C ARG A 61 11.43 5.69 6.56
N LEU A 62 10.25 5.60 5.98
CA LEU A 62 8.99 5.56 6.75
C LEU A 62 8.95 4.33 7.66
N GLY A 63 9.34 3.16 7.15
CA GLY A 63 9.45 1.94 7.96
C GLY A 63 10.36 2.09 9.16
N TYR A 64 11.53 2.72 8.98
CA TYR A 64 12.44 3.03 10.07
C TYR A 64 11.81 3.98 11.11
N LEU A 65 11.13 5.05 10.68
CA LEU A 65 10.49 6.00 11.59
C LEU A 65 9.39 5.33 12.41
N LEU A 66 8.60 4.45 11.79
CA LEU A 66 7.55 3.69 12.47
C LEU A 66 8.13 2.71 13.50
N GLN A 67 9.19 1.97 13.16
CA GLN A 67 9.85 1.07 14.10
C GLN A 67 10.51 1.84 15.25
N TYR A 68 11.18 2.96 14.92
CA TYR A 68 11.76 3.81 15.95
C TYR A 68 10.71 4.33 16.94
N TYR A 69 9.54 4.75 16.42
CA TYR A 69 8.41 5.13 17.26
C TYR A 69 7.94 3.96 18.13
N GLN A 70 7.76 2.77 17.56
CA GLN A 70 7.33 1.58 18.29
C GLN A 70 8.26 1.25 19.46
N ASP A 71 9.57 1.35 19.25
CA ASP A 71 10.59 0.94 20.22
C ASP A 71 10.87 1.99 21.29
N HIS A 72 10.71 3.30 21.00
CA HIS A 72 11.21 4.37 21.84
C HIS A 72 10.14 5.33 22.37
N HIS A 73 8.96 5.39 21.75
CA HIS A 73 7.92 6.32 22.21
C HIS A 73 7.07 5.68 23.32
N PRO A 74 6.67 6.43 24.38
CA PRO A 74 5.83 5.90 25.47
C PRO A 74 4.51 5.26 25.00
N GLN A 75 3.97 5.72 23.87
CA GLN A 75 2.77 5.19 23.23
C GLN A 75 3.07 4.31 21.99
N GLY A 76 4.31 3.88 21.82
CA GLY A 76 4.77 3.06 20.68
C GLY A 76 4.02 1.75 20.51
N THR A 77 3.50 1.19 21.62
CA THR A 77 2.65 -0.01 21.62
C THR A 77 1.32 0.17 20.87
N ALA A 78 0.94 1.39 20.48
CA ALA A 78 -0.19 1.61 19.58
C ALA A 78 0.04 1.06 18.18
N LEU A 79 1.31 0.91 17.75
CA LEU A 79 1.71 0.26 16.52
C LEU A 79 1.86 -1.25 16.75
N ASP A 80 0.94 -2.07 16.26
CA ASP A 80 1.02 -3.53 16.40
C ASP A 80 2.02 -4.13 15.41
N LEU A 81 1.97 -3.70 14.15
CA LEU A 81 2.87 -4.17 13.07
C LEU A 81 2.88 -3.17 11.90
N THR A 82 4.01 -3.06 11.23
CA THR A 82 4.12 -2.45 9.90
C THR A 82 4.95 -3.33 8.98
N VAL A 83 4.48 -3.52 7.74
CA VAL A 83 5.20 -4.28 6.71
C VAL A 83 5.09 -3.59 5.35
N PRO A 84 6.14 -3.64 4.51
CA PRO A 84 6.09 -3.18 3.14
C PRO A 84 5.39 -4.20 2.25
N GLU A 85 4.93 -3.76 1.07
CA GLU A 85 4.53 -4.62 -0.04
C GLU A 85 3.47 -5.66 0.36
N HIS A 86 2.48 -5.25 1.14
CA HIS A 86 1.48 -6.17 1.69
C HIS A 86 0.19 -6.19 0.86
N ARG A 87 -0.40 -7.38 0.77
CA ARG A 87 -1.63 -7.62 0.03
C ARG A 87 -2.85 -7.22 0.86
N ILE A 88 -3.70 -6.34 0.33
CA ILE A 88 -5.01 -6.00 0.88
C ILE A 88 -6.06 -6.81 0.14
N ILE A 89 -6.83 -7.59 0.91
CA ILE A 89 -7.83 -8.53 0.40
C ILE A 89 -9.19 -7.85 0.40
N THR A 90 -9.84 -7.83 -0.76
CA THR A 90 -11.24 -7.43 -0.93
C THR A 90 -12.05 -8.59 -1.52
N PRO A 91 -13.39 -8.49 -1.60
CA PRO A 91 -14.19 -9.59 -2.17
C PRO A 91 -13.80 -10.00 -3.59
N ASP A 92 -13.36 -9.07 -4.42
CA ASP A 92 -13.06 -9.25 -5.84
C ASP A 92 -11.65 -8.86 -6.28
N SER A 93 -10.83 -8.37 -5.36
CA SER A 93 -9.49 -7.89 -5.65
C SER A 93 -8.45 -8.39 -4.64
N ARG A 94 -7.19 -8.40 -5.08
CA ARG A 94 -5.98 -8.63 -4.28
C ARG A 94 -5.02 -7.51 -4.61
N ARG A 95 -5.18 -6.39 -3.91
CA ARG A 95 -4.35 -5.20 -4.10
C ARG A 95 -3.06 -5.31 -3.31
N ARG A 96 -2.01 -4.67 -3.78
CA ARG A 96 -0.73 -4.58 -3.08
C ARG A 96 -0.48 -3.12 -2.70
N ALA A 97 -0.42 -2.86 -1.39
CA ALA A 97 -0.04 -1.56 -0.86
C ALA A 97 1.48 -1.50 -0.65
N ASP A 98 2.10 -0.35 -0.92
CA ASP A 98 3.55 -0.18 -0.71
C ASP A 98 3.93 -0.36 0.76
N ARG A 99 3.03 0.01 1.69
CA ARG A 99 3.15 -0.28 3.12
C ARG A 99 1.79 -0.34 3.77
N VAL A 100 1.68 -1.18 4.80
CA VAL A 100 0.51 -1.23 5.67
C VAL A 100 0.91 -1.13 7.14
N ILE A 101 -0.05 -0.71 7.96
CA ILE A 101 0.11 -0.60 9.41
C ILE A 101 -1.14 -1.17 10.08
N TRP A 102 -0.94 -1.98 11.11
CA TRP A 102 -1.97 -2.38 12.06
C TRP A 102 -1.79 -1.62 13.36
N THR A 103 -2.88 -1.12 13.91
CA THR A 103 -2.90 -0.35 15.15
C THR A 103 -4.06 -0.77 16.03
N GLY A 104 -3.83 -0.80 17.34
CA GLY A 104 -4.89 -0.95 18.34
C GLY A 104 -5.43 -2.36 18.50
N LEU A 105 -4.76 -3.39 17.98
CA LEU A 105 -5.10 -4.79 18.22
C LEU A 105 -4.56 -5.28 19.58
N GLY A 106 -3.47 -4.68 20.07
CA GLY A 106 -2.77 -5.10 21.28
C GLY A 106 -2.09 -6.49 21.13
N ARG A 107 -1.87 -6.95 19.89
CA ARG A 107 -1.22 -8.21 19.54
C ARG A 107 -0.62 -8.14 18.14
N ILE A 108 0.28 -9.06 17.83
CA ILE A 108 0.73 -9.25 16.44
C ILE A 108 -0.48 -9.67 15.58
N PRO A 109 -0.76 -8.98 14.47
CA PRO A 109 -1.88 -9.31 13.59
C PRO A 109 -1.67 -10.66 12.89
N ASN A 110 -2.76 -11.37 12.63
CA ASN A 110 -2.79 -12.41 11.61
C ASN A 110 -2.94 -11.71 10.24
N THR A 111 -1.84 -11.52 9.54
CA THR A 111 -1.79 -10.75 8.29
C THR A 111 -2.63 -11.31 7.14
N ARG A 112 -3.16 -12.53 7.28
CA ARG A 112 -4.09 -13.14 6.31
C ARG A 112 -5.56 -12.87 6.62
N GLN A 113 -5.87 -12.44 7.85
CA GLN A 113 -7.25 -12.28 8.33
C GLN A 113 -7.54 -10.88 8.86
N ASP A 114 -6.56 -10.30 9.58
CA ASP A 114 -6.72 -8.96 10.13
C ASP A 114 -6.45 -7.91 9.04
N GLN A 115 -7.44 -7.10 8.74
CA GLN A 115 -7.27 -5.99 7.81
C GLN A 115 -6.36 -4.91 8.42
N PRO A 116 -5.45 -4.32 7.63
CA PRO A 116 -4.63 -3.22 8.10
C PRO A 116 -5.47 -1.98 8.41
N THR A 117 -5.04 -1.23 9.41
CA THR A 117 -5.71 0.02 9.82
C THR A 117 -5.35 1.19 8.91
N ILE A 118 -4.09 1.21 8.42
CA ILE A 118 -3.57 2.24 7.51
C ILE A 118 -2.95 1.55 6.30
N ALA A 119 -3.26 2.03 5.11
CA ALA A 119 -2.60 1.67 3.85
C ALA A 119 -1.84 2.89 3.30
N ILE A 120 -0.69 2.65 2.68
CA ILE A 120 0.21 3.71 2.22
C ILE A 120 0.68 3.37 0.81
N GLU A 121 0.62 4.37 -0.09
CA GLU A 121 1.12 4.30 -1.46
C GLU A 121 2.07 5.46 -1.73
N PHE A 122 3.14 5.17 -2.46
CA PHE A 122 4.08 6.16 -2.99
C PHE A 122 3.79 6.33 -4.48
N VAL A 123 3.41 7.55 -4.88
CA VAL A 123 3.04 7.82 -6.28
C VAL A 123 4.24 7.61 -7.20
N SER A 124 4.08 6.76 -8.21
CA SER A 124 5.06 6.53 -9.26
C SER A 124 5.05 7.65 -10.33
N ALA A 125 6.07 7.68 -11.19
CA ALA A 125 6.18 8.66 -12.27
C ALA A 125 5.11 8.50 -13.37
N SER A 126 4.46 7.35 -13.46
CA SER A 126 3.46 7.05 -14.47
C SER A 126 2.13 7.72 -14.19
N LYS A 127 1.55 8.43 -15.17
CA LYS A 127 0.20 9.01 -15.06
C LYS A 127 -0.89 7.94 -14.83
N ARG A 128 -0.68 6.74 -15.37
CA ARG A 128 -1.59 5.61 -15.21
C ARG A 128 -1.62 5.14 -13.75
N ASP A 129 -0.45 5.02 -13.16
CA ASP A 129 -0.34 4.61 -11.76
C ASP A 129 -0.93 5.67 -10.82
N PHE A 130 -0.72 6.96 -11.11
CA PHE A 130 -1.34 8.04 -10.35
C PHE A 130 -2.88 7.95 -10.33
N GLN A 131 -3.53 7.73 -11.49
CA GLN A 131 -4.98 7.57 -11.56
C GLN A 131 -5.44 6.37 -10.74
N ARG A 132 -4.76 5.22 -10.89
CA ARG A 132 -5.05 3.98 -10.18
C ARG A 132 -4.88 4.14 -8.68
N ASP A 133 -3.77 4.71 -8.23
CA ASP A 133 -3.48 4.84 -6.81
C ASP A 133 -4.37 5.89 -6.14
N TYR A 134 -4.71 6.96 -6.83
CA TYR A 134 -5.48 8.04 -6.25
C TYR A 134 -7.00 7.78 -6.22
N MET A 135 -7.55 7.17 -7.27
CA MET A 135 -9.00 7.02 -7.44
C MET A 135 -9.48 5.59 -7.18
N ASP A 136 -8.79 4.61 -7.76
CA ASP A 136 -9.28 3.23 -7.78
C ASP A 136 -9.03 2.52 -6.44
N LYS A 137 -7.85 2.67 -5.84
CA LYS A 137 -7.52 2.03 -4.56
C LYS A 137 -8.25 2.66 -3.37
N ARG A 138 -8.56 3.96 -3.41
CA ARG A 138 -9.19 4.69 -2.31
C ARG A 138 -10.45 4.01 -1.79
N ASP A 139 -11.41 3.85 -2.69
CA ASP A 139 -12.72 3.31 -2.33
C ASP A 139 -12.66 1.81 -1.97
N GLU A 140 -11.76 1.07 -2.61
CA GLU A 140 -11.52 -0.34 -2.28
C GLU A 140 -10.95 -0.51 -0.88
N TYR A 141 -9.91 0.27 -0.53
CA TYR A 141 -9.27 0.17 0.79
C TYR A 141 -10.21 0.58 1.92
N LEU A 142 -10.97 1.67 1.74
CA LEU A 142 -11.94 2.10 2.74
C LEU A 142 -13.05 1.06 2.94
N ARG A 143 -13.57 0.46 1.85
CA ARG A 143 -14.56 -0.63 1.94
C ARG A 143 -13.99 -1.90 2.58
N ALA A 144 -12.69 -2.15 2.42
CA ALA A 144 -12.01 -3.26 3.08
C ALA A 144 -11.77 -3.03 4.59
N GLY A 145 -12.06 -1.83 5.11
CA GLY A 145 -11.91 -1.52 6.54
C GLY A 145 -10.65 -0.73 6.90
N VAL A 146 -9.85 -0.32 5.91
CA VAL A 146 -8.75 0.62 6.12
C VAL A 146 -9.33 1.96 6.62
N ARG A 147 -8.81 2.47 7.72
CA ARG A 147 -9.30 3.72 8.34
C ARG A 147 -8.62 4.96 7.80
N GLU A 148 -7.34 4.85 7.45
CA GLU A 148 -6.60 5.92 6.78
C GLU A 148 -5.85 5.37 5.56
N TYR A 149 -5.95 6.06 4.45
CA TYR A 149 -5.19 5.79 3.24
C TYR A 149 -4.28 6.98 2.97
N TRP A 150 -2.96 6.75 3.00
CA TRP A 150 -1.94 7.79 2.79
C TRP A 150 -1.36 7.67 1.39
N ILE A 151 -1.44 8.74 0.62
CA ILE A 151 -0.91 8.83 -0.73
C ILE A 151 0.23 9.84 -0.71
N ILE A 152 1.48 9.36 -0.81
CA ILE A 152 2.68 10.18 -0.74
C ILE A 152 3.15 10.50 -2.16
N ASP A 153 3.00 11.76 -2.56
CA ASP A 153 3.30 12.26 -3.90
C ASP A 153 4.56 13.14 -3.87
N ARG A 154 5.71 12.54 -4.21
CA ARG A 154 6.99 13.25 -4.27
C ARG A 154 7.04 14.29 -5.39
N PHE A 155 6.29 14.07 -6.47
CA PHE A 155 6.28 15.00 -7.62
C PHE A 155 5.49 16.28 -7.33
N ARG A 156 4.42 16.17 -6.52
CA ARG A 156 3.62 17.31 -6.06
C ARG A 156 4.00 17.80 -4.68
N ARG A 157 5.03 17.19 -4.06
CA ARG A 157 5.58 17.56 -2.75
C ARG A 157 4.50 17.61 -1.67
N ARG A 158 3.66 16.58 -1.60
CA ARG A 158 2.55 16.49 -0.64
C ARG A 158 2.20 15.05 -0.30
N MET A 159 1.48 14.91 0.79
CA MET A 159 0.79 13.67 1.15
C MET A 159 -0.71 13.97 1.26
N THR A 160 -1.52 13.13 0.66
CA THR A 160 -2.98 13.14 0.83
C THR A 160 -3.36 12.03 1.79
N VAL A 161 -4.10 12.35 2.84
CA VAL A 161 -4.66 11.39 3.79
C VAL A 161 -6.15 11.33 3.59
N VAL A 162 -6.64 10.16 3.17
CA VAL A 162 -8.07 9.88 3.07
C VAL A 162 -8.49 9.10 4.30
N ARG A 163 -9.48 9.60 5.03
CA ARG A 163 -10.04 8.95 6.21
C ARG A 163 -11.43 8.43 5.91
N GLY A 164 -11.63 7.13 6.17
CA GLY A 164 -12.94 6.51 6.12
C GLY A 164 -13.65 6.63 7.47
N GLY A 165 -14.92 6.99 7.44
CA GLY A 165 -15.81 6.96 8.60
C GLY A 165 -17.18 6.42 8.18
N ALA A 166 -18.03 6.06 9.18
CA ALA A 166 -19.31 5.41 8.92
C ALA A 166 -20.28 6.25 8.05
N GLU A 167 -20.11 7.57 8.04
CA GLU A 167 -21.03 8.48 7.33
C GLU A 167 -20.33 9.41 6.33
N GLN A 168 -19.00 9.59 6.42
CA GLN A 168 -18.31 10.55 5.56
C GLN A 168 -16.84 10.15 5.32
N VAL A 169 -16.41 10.27 4.08
CA VAL A 169 -14.99 10.23 3.70
C VAL A 169 -14.45 11.66 3.76
N THR A 170 -13.32 11.86 4.45
CA THR A 170 -12.62 13.14 4.53
C THR A 170 -11.25 13.02 3.91
N GLU A 171 -10.78 14.10 3.30
CA GLU A 171 -9.46 14.20 2.68
C GLU A 171 -8.69 15.38 3.27
N ILE A 172 -7.44 15.14 3.66
CA ILE A 172 -6.54 16.15 4.19
C ILE A 172 -5.28 16.14 3.34
N VAL A 173 -4.85 17.31 2.91
CA VAL A 173 -3.59 17.49 2.18
C VAL A 173 -2.54 18.04 3.14
N ILE A 174 -1.42 17.35 3.23
CA ILE A 174 -0.25 17.73 4.03
C ILE A 174 0.83 18.17 3.04
N THR A 175 1.28 19.40 3.18
CA THR A 175 2.36 19.96 2.36
C THR A 175 3.73 19.54 2.90
N GLU A 176 4.76 19.70 2.08
CA GLU A 176 6.13 19.32 2.44
C GLU A 176 6.61 19.91 3.77
N GLN A 177 6.21 21.16 4.08
CA GLN A 177 6.65 21.88 5.28
C GLN A 177 5.92 21.46 6.54
N GLU A 178 4.89 20.63 6.40
CA GLU A 178 4.05 20.21 7.52
C GLU A 178 4.50 18.86 8.09
N THR A 179 4.17 18.66 9.35
CA THR A 179 4.32 17.39 10.06
C THR A 179 2.94 16.77 10.23
N TYR A 180 2.78 15.56 9.73
CA TYR A 180 1.53 14.81 9.89
C TYR A 180 1.50 14.07 11.22
N THR A 181 0.34 14.07 11.86
CA THR A 181 0.03 13.28 13.05
C THR A 181 -1.32 12.59 12.90
N THR A 182 -1.50 11.45 13.57
CA THR A 182 -2.78 10.72 13.57
C THR A 182 -3.10 10.17 14.95
N SER A 183 -4.39 10.15 15.29
CA SER A 183 -4.87 9.52 16.53
C SER A 183 -4.69 8.00 16.54
N LEU A 184 -4.45 7.37 15.36
CA LEU A 184 -4.19 5.94 15.25
C LEU A 184 -2.80 5.55 15.77
N LEU A 185 -1.86 6.51 15.74
CA LEU A 185 -0.50 6.39 16.28
C LEU A 185 -0.20 7.60 17.17
N PRO A 186 -0.69 7.62 18.42
CA PRO A 186 -0.57 8.77 19.29
C PRO A 186 0.89 9.15 19.54
N GLY A 187 1.24 10.42 19.27
CA GLY A 187 2.61 10.93 19.41
C GLY A 187 3.57 10.57 18.27
N PHE A 188 3.15 9.79 17.28
CA PHE A 188 3.91 9.65 16.04
C PHE A 188 3.84 10.93 15.23
N GLU A 189 4.99 11.42 14.83
CA GLU A 189 5.15 12.60 13.99
C GLU A 189 5.86 12.22 12.67
N LEU A 190 5.25 12.60 11.55
CA LEU A 190 5.81 12.39 10.22
C LEU A 190 6.09 13.73 9.55
N PRO A 191 7.30 14.30 9.71
CA PRO A 191 7.72 15.46 8.94
C PRO A 191 7.87 15.07 7.46
N LEU A 192 6.97 15.52 6.60
CA LEU A 192 6.92 15.06 5.21
C LEU A 192 8.21 15.37 4.45
N ALA A 193 8.84 16.51 4.72
CA ALA A 193 10.14 16.88 4.14
C ALA A 193 11.21 15.79 4.30
N GLN A 194 11.20 15.04 5.42
CA GLN A 194 12.21 13.99 5.65
C GLN A 194 12.05 12.80 4.69
N LEU A 195 10.82 12.45 4.31
CA LEU A 195 10.58 11.40 3.32
C LEU A 195 10.94 11.88 1.91
N LEU A 196 10.55 13.11 1.57
CA LEU A 196 10.78 13.66 0.24
C LEU A 196 12.27 13.88 -0.03
N ALA A 197 13.04 14.35 0.97
CA ALA A 197 14.49 14.53 0.86
C ALA A 197 15.23 13.22 0.52
N VAL A 198 14.74 12.08 0.99
CA VAL A 198 15.34 10.76 0.66
C VAL A 198 15.12 10.42 -0.82
N ALA A 199 13.95 10.75 -1.37
CA ALA A 199 13.67 10.56 -2.80
C ALA A 199 14.52 11.49 -3.67
N ASP A 200 14.66 12.77 -3.26
CA ASP A 200 15.45 13.78 -3.96
C ASP A 200 16.94 13.37 -4.03
N ALA A 201 17.48 12.81 -2.94
CA ALA A 201 18.86 12.34 -2.89
C ALA A 201 19.12 11.18 -3.88
N VAL A 202 18.15 10.32 -4.11
CA VAL A 202 18.26 9.26 -5.14
C VAL A 202 18.25 9.87 -6.53
N GLU A 203 17.31 10.76 -6.82
CA GLU A 203 17.19 11.39 -8.13
C GLU A 203 18.44 12.24 -8.48
N ALA A 204 19.01 12.93 -7.48
CA ALA A 204 20.25 13.68 -7.67
C ALA A 204 21.48 12.80 -7.94
N ALA A 205 21.47 11.54 -7.52
CA ALA A 205 22.56 10.59 -7.76
C ALA A 205 22.44 9.87 -9.10
N GLU A 206 21.25 9.84 -9.71
CA GLU A 206 20.97 9.20 -11.00
C GLU A 206 21.11 10.18 -12.19
N ASN A 207 21.21 11.50 -11.95
CA ASN A 207 21.42 12.56 -12.94
C ASN A 207 22.86 13.06 -12.97
#